data_db8feee5c93b62c80059c4efb5c72bf9
#
_entry.id   db8feee5c93b62c80059c4efb5c72bf9
#
_cell.length_a   1.000
_cell.length_b   1.000
_cell.length_c   1.000
_cell.angle_alpha   90.00
_cell.angle_beta   90.00
_cell.angle_gamma   90.00
#
_symmetry.space_group_name_H-M   'P 1'
#
loop_
_entity.id
_entity.type
_entity.pdbx_description
1 polymer ?
#
loop_
_entity_poly.entity_id
_entity_poly.type
_entity_poly.pdbx_seq_one_letter_code
_entity_poly.pdbx_strand_id
1 'polypeptide(L)'
;IPSLLGRLPGYTDSALGFQATLLPGWLEDRSYLSAGVFDGRVGLGDASVQTGLVNPSMSGPLFSIVEVGSGWVVGEKRKPGSFSMGAWSQGGESLRCNEEDPQQCMSELGAWGVYLLMDQRLSNFRPDQDSSGINAFVSTSWTPSNTNLMTASITGGLTFIGPWEVRPNDSLGVGLSWASINN
;
A
#
# COMPACT_ATOMS: atom_id res chain seq x y z
N ILE A 1 -2.88 3.47 2.82
CA ILE A 1 -2.23 4.66 2.25
C ILE A 1 -1.99 4.51 0.74
N PRO A 2 -1.64 3.35 0.17
CA PRO A 2 -1.62 3.17 -1.29
C PRO A 2 -2.95 3.54 -1.97
N SER A 3 -4.08 3.37 -1.28
CA SER A 3 -5.41 3.73 -1.79
C SER A 3 -5.61 5.22 -2.07
N LEU A 4 -4.82 6.11 -1.47
CA LEU A 4 -4.89 7.55 -1.73
C LEU A 4 -4.08 7.97 -2.96
N LEU A 5 -3.08 7.18 -3.34
CA LEU A 5 -2.17 7.52 -4.44
C LEU A 5 -2.57 6.89 -5.77
N GLY A 6 -3.13 5.73 -5.71
CA GLY A 6 -3.59 5.10 -6.91
C GLY A 6 -5.06 4.79 -6.71
N ARG A 7 -5.97 5.26 -7.35
CA ARG A 7 -7.37 4.90 -7.44
C ARG A 7 -7.65 3.41 -7.13
N LEU A 8 -7.00 2.92 -6.06
CA LEU A 8 -7.15 1.56 -5.58
C LEU A 8 -8.52 1.42 -4.95
N PRO A 9 -9.19 0.29 -5.13
CA PRO A 9 -10.42 0.01 -4.43
C PRO A 9 -10.19 0.20 -2.93
N GLY A 10 -10.98 1.06 -2.32
CA GLY A 10 -10.95 1.29 -0.87
C GLY A 10 -11.54 0.10 -0.12
N TYR A 11 -11.49 0.15 1.20
CA TYR A 11 -11.98 -0.92 2.08
C TYR A 11 -13.43 -1.35 1.82
N THR A 12 -14.27 -0.46 1.32
CA THR A 12 -15.69 -0.75 1.03
C THR A 12 -15.95 -1.24 -0.39
N ASP A 13 -14.96 -1.13 -1.28
CA ASP A 13 -15.13 -1.43 -2.69
C ASP A 13 -14.50 -2.79 -3.00
N SER A 14 -15.31 -3.69 -3.56
CA SER A 14 -14.87 -5.03 -3.93
C SER A 14 -14.56 -5.08 -5.42
N ALA A 15 -13.41 -5.65 -5.77
CA ALA A 15 -13.04 -5.92 -7.15
C ALA A 15 -12.74 -7.41 -7.34
N LEU A 16 -13.17 -7.96 -8.46
CA LEU A 16 -12.75 -9.31 -8.86
C LEU A 16 -11.28 -9.27 -9.26
N GLY A 17 -10.50 -10.22 -8.80
CA GLY A 17 -9.08 -10.29 -9.13
C GLY A 17 -8.45 -11.62 -8.83
N PHE A 18 -7.22 -11.75 -9.28
CA PHE A 18 -6.38 -12.90 -9.00
C PHE A 18 -5.02 -12.40 -8.47
N GLN A 19 -4.52 -13.04 -7.43
CA GLN A 19 -3.20 -12.79 -6.86
C GLN A 19 -2.47 -14.10 -6.68
N ALA A 20 -1.19 -14.12 -7.02
CA ALA A 20 -0.27 -15.22 -6.75
C ALA A 20 0.93 -14.71 -5.95
N THR A 21 1.33 -15.50 -4.96
CA THR A 21 2.52 -15.22 -4.16
C THR A 21 3.46 -16.42 -4.23
N LEU A 22 4.69 -16.17 -4.62
CA LEU A 22 5.77 -17.13 -4.64
C LEU A 22 6.65 -16.93 -3.42
N LEU A 23 6.94 -18.02 -2.72
CA LEU A 23 7.86 -18.08 -1.60
C LEU A 23 9.09 -18.88 -2.06
N PRO A 24 10.13 -18.22 -2.60
CA PRO A 24 11.28 -18.92 -3.14
C PRO A 24 12.11 -19.52 -1.99
N GLY A 25 12.07 -20.83 -1.80
CA GLY A 25 12.77 -21.53 -0.71
C GLY A 25 14.31 -21.47 -0.80
N TRP A 26 14.86 -20.90 -1.88
CA TRP A 26 16.30 -20.64 -2.06
C TRP A 26 16.73 -19.23 -1.57
N LEU A 27 15.77 -18.37 -1.24
CA LEU A 27 15.96 -17.01 -0.71
C LEU A 27 15.52 -16.95 0.76
N GLU A 28 16.12 -17.71 1.67
CA GLU A 28 15.68 -17.79 3.06
C GLU A 28 14.14 -17.65 3.22
N ASP A 29 13.48 -18.37 4.10
CA ASP A 29 12.01 -18.46 4.25
C ASP A 29 11.26 -17.14 4.57
N ARG A 30 11.88 -15.99 4.27
CA ARG A 30 11.38 -14.64 4.60
C ARG A 30 11.17 -13.74 3.41
N SER A 31 11.48 -14.21 2.21
CA SER A 31 11.32 -13.42 0.98
C SER A 31 10.12 -13.91 0.20
N TYR A 32 9.45 -13.00 -0.48
CA TYR A 32 8.34 -13.32 -1.36
C TYR A 32 8.33 -12.45 -2.60
N LEU A 33 7.69 -12.96 -3.64
CA LEU A 33 7.28 -12.22 -4.83
C LEU A 33 5.78 -12.40 -5.00
N SER A 34 5.05 -11.31 -5.04
CA SER A 34 3.59 -11.31 -5.24
C SER A 34 3.24 -10.55 -6.51
N ALA A 35 2.27 -11.07 -7.26
CA ALA A 35 1.71 -10.40 -8.40
C ALA A 35 0.18 -10.56 -8.37
N GLY A 36 -0.53 -9.48 -8.71
CA GLY A 36 -1.99 -9.46 -8.73
C GLY A 36 -2.53 -8.70 -9.92
N VAL A 37 -3.69 -9.14 -10.39
CA VAL A 37 -4.47 -8.48 -11.44
C VAL A 37 -5.92 -8.41 -10.98
N PHE A 38 -6.53 -7.23 -11.06
CA PHE A 38 -7.87 -6.94 -10.55
C PHE A 38 -8.67 -6.14 -11.57
N ASP A 39 -9.98 -6.21 -11.47
CA ASP A 39 -10.86 -5.29 -12.20
C ASP A 39 -10.66 -3.86 -11.69
N GLY A 40 -10.18 -2.98 -12.54
CA GLY A 40 -9.83 -1.61 -12.18
C GLY A 40 -10.96 -0.60 -12.33
N ARG A 41 -12.19 -1.01 -12.69
CA ARG A 41 -13.34 -0.09 -12.87
C ARG A 41 -13.68 0.67 -11.60
N VAL A 42 -13.58 0.02 -10.45
CA VAL A 42 -13.83 0.66 -9.15
C VAL A 42 -12.90 1.86 -8.95
N GLY A 43 -11.63 1.72 -9.30
CA GLY A 43 -10.66 2.80 -9.21
C GLY A 43 -10.93 3.98 -10.16
N LEU A 44 -11.74 3.77 -11.19
CA LEU A 44 -12.18 4.82 -12.11
C LEU A 44 -13.49 5.50 -11.69
N GLY A 45 -14.08 5.10 -10.56
CA GLY A 45 -15.30 5.69 -10.04
C GLY A 45 -16.59 5.18 -10.69
N ASP A 46 -16.55 4.00 -11.32
CA ASP A 46 -17.75 3.37 -11.87
C ASP A 46 -18.66 2.87 -10.74
N ALA A 47 -19.70 3.66 -10.46
CA ALA A 47 -20.67 3.36 -9.40
C ALA A 47 -21.44 2.05 -9.62
N SER A 48 -21.48 1.52 -10.83
CA SER A 48 -22.16 0.24 -11.13
C SER A 48 -21.44 -0.95 -10.51
N VAL A 49 -20.16 -0.80 -10.16
CA VAL A 49 -19.30 -1.82 -9.56
C VAL A 49 -19.33 -1.77 -8.03
N GLN A 50 -19.71 -0.65 -7.44
CA GLN A 50 -19.76 -0.44 -5.99
C GLN A 50 -20.79 -1.34 -5.27
N THR A 51 -21.72 -1.92 -5.97
CA THR A 51 -22.68 -2.89 -5.42
C THR A 51 -22.12 -4.31 -5.24
N GLY A 52 -20.84 -4.48 -5.47
CA GLY A 52 -19.92 -5.54 -5.00
C GLY A 52 -20.21 -7.00 -5.35
N LEU A 53 -21.45 -7.40 -5.55
CA LEU A 53 -21.84 -8.80 -5.75
C LEU A 53 -22.70 -9.04 -6.99
N VAL A 54 -23.18 -7.98 -7.63
CA VAL A 54 -24.26 -8.15 -8.62
C VAL A 54 -23.75 -8.52 -10.01
N ASN A 55 -22.49 -8.24 -10.32
CA ASN A 55 -21.91 -8.65 -11.61
C ASN A 55 -20.37 -8.73 -11.57
N PRO A 56 -19.78 -9.77 -10.98
CA PRO A 56 -18.33 -9.95 -10.99
C PRO A 56 -17.89 -10.19 -12.43
N SER A 57 -17.17 -9.24 -13.01
CA SER A 57 -16.60 -9.37 -14.34
C SER A 57 -15.21 -8.75 -14.37
N MET A 58 -14.35 -9.24 -15.27
CA MET A 58 -13.03 -8.69 -15.58
C MET A 58 -13.06 -7.99 -16.95
N SER A 59 -14.17 -7.34 -17.30
CA SER A 59 -14.38 -6.72 -18.61
C SER A 59 -13.91 -5.26 -18.69
N GLY A 60 -13.53 -4.66 -17.57
CA GLY A 60 -13.03 -3.30 -17.50
C GLY A 60 -11.50 -3.20 -17.64
N PRO A 61 -10.97 -1.97 -17.54
CA PRO A 61 -9.53 -1.76 -17.49
C PRO A 61 -8.94 -2.47 -16.26
N LEU A 62 -7.77 -3.07 -16.44
CA LEU A 62 -7.14 -3.86 -15.40
C LEU A 62 -6.31 -2.97 -14.46
N PHE A 63 -6.38 -3.29 -13.18
CA PHE A 63 -5.38 -2.90 -12.19
C PHE A 63 -4.41 -4.05 -12.00
N SER A 64 -3.12 -3.78 -12.12
CA SER A 64 -2.05 -4.76 -11.93
C SER A 64 -1.08 -4.28 -10.87
N ILE A 65 -0.58 -5.20 -10.04
CA ILE A 65 0.40 -4.91 -9.00
C ILE A 65 1.43 -6.02 -8.91
N VAL A 66 2.67 -5.64 -8.69
CA VAL A 66 3.75 -6.56 -8.37
C VAL A 66 4.49 -6.06 -7.14
N GLU A 67 4.84 -6.96 -6.24
CA GLU A 67 5.53 -6.64 -5.00
C GLU A 67 6.59 -7.71 -4.69
N VAL A 68 7.75 -7.26 -4.25
CA VAL A 68 8.78 -8.11 -3.66
C VAL A 68 9.05 -7.65 -2.24
N GLY A 69 9.19 -8.59 -1.34
CA GLY A 69 9.50 -8.30 0.05
C GLY A 69 10.44 -9.31 0.67
N SER A 70 11.12 -8.87 1.72
CA SER A 70 11.99 -9.73 2.51
C SER A 70 12.01 -9.26 3.97
N GLY A 71 12.17 -10.23 4.86
CA GLY A 71 12.34 -10.00 6.28
C GLY A 71 13.76 -10.31 6.75
N TRP A 72 14.16 -9.70 7.84
CA TRP A 72 15.43 -9.96 8.52
C TRP A 72 15.27 -9.94 10.04
N VAL A 73 16.32 -10.35 10.73
CA VAL A 73 16.41 -10.27 12.19
C VAL A 73 17.76 -9.69 12.56
N VAL A 74 17.76 -8.65 13.38
CA VAL A 74 18.98 -7.95 13.81
C VAL A 74 19.27 -8.20 15.27
N GLY A 75 20.56 -8.49 15.54
CA GLY A 75 21.15 -8.56 16.88
C GLY A 75 20.75 -9.79 17.69
N GLU A 76 21.40 -9.96 18.84
CA GLU A 76 21.20 -11.09 19.76
C GLU A 76 19.76 -11.19 20.29
N LYS A 77 19.07 -10.06 20.46
CA LYS A 77 17.67 -9.99 20.93
C LYS A 77 16.65 -10.23 19.82
N ARG A 78 17.10 -10.72 18.67
CA ARG A 78 16.26 -11.12 17.53
C ARG A 78 15.18 -10.08 17.17
N LYS A 79 15.59 -8.86 16.87
CA LYS A 79 14.68 -7.79 16.45
C LYS A 79 14.28 -7.97 14.98
N PRO A 80 13.04 -8.35 14.70
CA PRO A 80 12.59 -8.53 13.32
C PRO A 80 12.42 -7.19 12.61
N GLY A 81 12.65 -7.19 11.33
CA GLY A 81 12.31 -6.14 10.41
C GLY A 81 11.89 -6.71 9.09
N SER A 82 11.24 -5.92 8.27
CA SER A 82 10.87 -6.27 6.92
C SER A 82 10.91 -5.05 6.00
N PHE A 83 11.06 -5.32 4.72
CA PHE A 83 10.78 -4.34 3.68
C PHE A 83 9.95 -4.98 2.58
N SER A 84 9.17 -4.18 1.89
CA SER A 84 8.62 -4.51 0.59
C SER A 84 8.66 -3.32 -0.35
N MET A 85 8.84 -3.62 -1.62
CA MET A 85 8.72 -2.63 -2.67
C MET A 85 7.84 -3.17 -3.78
N GLY A 86 7.06 -2.30 -4.38
CA GLY A 86 6.15 -2.70 -5.42
C GLY A 86 5.91 -1.61 -6.45
N ALA A 87 5.35 -2.06 -7.57
CA ALA A 87 4.85 -1.20 -8.63
C ALA A 87 3.43 -1.62 -8.97
N TRP A 88 2.61 -0.64 -9.34
CA TRP A 88 1.26 -0.88 -9.77
C TRP A 88 0.97 -0.11 -11.05
N SER A 89 0.01 -0.57 -11.80
CA SER A 89 -0.50 0.12 -12.97
C SER A 89 -2.02 -0.05 -13.04
N GLN A 90 -2.70 1.03 -13.40
CA GLN A 90 -4.14 1.11 -13.61
C GLN A 90 -4.37 1.43 -15.08
N GLY A 91 -5.05 0.54 -15.80
CA GLY A 91 -5.53 0.79 -17.16
C GLY A 91 -6.74 1.74 -17.17
N GLY A 92 -7.17 2.12 -18.37
CA GLY A 92 -8.34 2.95 -18.61
C GLY A 92 -8.02 4.42 -18.80
N GLU A 93 -9.03 5.16 -19.25
CA GLU A 93 -8.93 6.59 -19.48
C GLU A 93 -9.34 7.34 -18.22
N SER A 94 -8.56 8.36 -17.87
CA SER A 94 -8.82 9.31 -16.82
C SER A 94 -9.03 10.67 -17.45
N LEU A 95 -10.19 11.26 -17.23
CA LEU A 95 -10.44 12.65 -17.64
C LEU A 95 -9.84 13.59 -16.60
N ARG A 96 -8.90 14.40 -17.02
CA ARG A 96 -8.39 15.53 -16.26
C ARG A 96 -8.93 16.80 -16.87
N CYS A 97 -9.80 17.48 -16.15
CA CYS A 97 -10.34 18.77 -16.57
C CYS A 97 -9.52 19.90 -15.95
N ASN A 98 -9.27 20.95 -16.73
CA ASN A 98 -8.63 22.16 -16.23
C ASN A 98 -9.59 22.87 -15.25
N GLU A 99 -9.10 23.25 -14.07
CA GLU A 99 -9.93 24.01 -13.11
C GLU A 99 -10.36 25.38 -13.63
N GLU A 100 -9.55 26.01 -14.49
CA GLU A 100 -9.84 27.32 -15.08
C GLU A 100 -10.80 27.23 -16.28
N ASP A 101 -10.84 26.08 -16.95
CA ASP A 101 -11.76 25.83 -18.08
C ASP A 101 -12.27 24.37 -18.03
N PRO A 102 -13.41 24.14 -17.37
CA PRO A 102 -14.00 22.80 -17.24
C PRO A 102 -14.40 22.14 -18.58
N GLN A 103 -14.35 22.85 -19.69
CA GLN A 103 -14.60 22.30 -21.02
C GLN A 103 -13.32 21.73 -21.67
N GLN A 104 -12.14 22.07 -21.13
CA GLN A 104 -10.86 21.50 -21.57
C GLN A 104 -10.50 20.30 -20.68
N CYS A 105 -11.08 19.16 -20.98
CA CYS A 105 -10.71 17.90 -20.38
C CYS A 105 -9.74 17.16 -21.31
N MET A 106 -8.57 16.78 -20.81
CA MET A 106 -7.66 15.89 -21.50
C MET A 106 -7.86 14.46 -21.00
N SER A 107 -7.96 13.53 -21.95
CA SER A 107 -7.97 12.11 -21.63
C SER A 107 -6.53 11.63 -21.49
N GLU A 108 -6.16 11.11 -20.35
CA GLU A 108 -4.89 10.47 -20.11
C GLU A 108 -5.08 8.97 -19.94
N LEU A 109 -4.25 8.19 -20.65
CA LEU A 109 -4.31 6.73 -20.63
C LEU A 109 -3.46 6.19 -19.48
N GLY A 110 -4.13 5.49 -18.59
CA GLY A 110 -3.50 4.74 -17.51
C GLY A 110 -2.90 5.60 -16.41
N ALA A 111 -2.62 4.96 -15.31
CA ALA A 111 -1.86 5.52 -14.19
C ALA A 111 -0.91 4.44 -13.67
N TRP A 112 0.21 4.83 -13.11
CA TRP A 112 1.14 3.89 -12.49
C TRP A 112 1.90 4.54 -11.34
N GLY A 113 2.47 3.71 -10.50
CA GLY A 113 3.27 4.20 -9.40
C GLY A 113 4.10 3.11 -8.78
N VAL A 114 4.99 3.54 -7.89
CA VAL A 114 5.87 2.67 -7.11
C VAL A 114 5.75 3.01 -5.64
N TYR A 115 6.01 2.03 -4.78
CA TYR A 115 6.02 2.24 -3.34
C TYR A 115 7.08 1.40 -2.65
N LEU A 116 7.44 1.83 -1.46
CA LEU A 116 8.32 1.12 -0.54
C LEU A 116 7.70 1.18 0.85
N LEU A 117 7.72 0.03 1.51
CA LEU A 117 7.31 -0.14 2.91
C LEU A 117 8.48 -0.74 3.67
N MET A 118 8.71 -0.27 4.87
CA MET A 118 9.75 -0.81 5.75
C MET A 118 9.28 -0.73 7.19
N ASP A 119 9.52 -1.77 7.94
CA ASP A 119 9.33 -1.80 9.38
C ASP A 119 10.53 -2.42 10.08
N GLN A 120 10.76 -2.01 11.32
CA GLN A 120 11.85 -2.51 12.14
C GLN A 120 11.48 -2.48 13.62
N ARG A 121 11.67 -3.60 14.31
CA ARG A 121 11.68 -3.65 15.76
C ARG A 121 12.92 -2.94 16.29
N LEU A 122 12.73 -1.84 17.01
CA LEU A 122 13.83 -1.07 17.60
C LEU A 122 14.24 -1.59 18.98
N SER A 123 13.26 -1.93 19.81
CA SER A 123 13.50 -2.38 21.19
C SER A 123 12.45 -3.39 21.63
N ASN A 124 12.85 -4.32 22.49
CA ASN A 124 11.95 -5.19 23.23
C ASN A 124 11.92 -4.69 24.67
N PHE A 125 10.72 -4.56 25.28
CA PHE A 125 10.58 -4.17 26.68
C PHE A 125 10.84 -5.37 27.58
N ARG A 126 10.27 -6.53 27.24
CA ARG A 126 10.34 -7.79 27.99
C ARG A 126 10.72 -8.94 27.05
N PRO A 127 12.01 -9.01 26.62
CA PRO A 127 12.43 -9.88 25.52
C PRO A 127 12.21 -11.38 25.79
N ASP A 128 12.14 -11.79 27.05
CA ASP A 128 12.02 -13.19 27.46
C ASP A 128 10.60 -13.57 27.89
N GLN A 129 9.66 -12.62 27.91
CA GLN A 129 8.30 -12.82 28.40
C GLN A 129 7.23 -12.68 27.32
N ASP A 130 7.36 -11.65 26.48
CA ASP A 130 6.34 -11.32 25.48
C ASP A 130 6.96 -10.59 24.27
N SER A 131 6.10 -10.26 23.30
CA SER A 131 6.47 -9.51 22.11
C SER A 131 6.38 -7.99 22.28
N SER A 132 6.38 -7.49 23.53
CA SER A 132 6.32 -6.05 23.80
C SER A 132 7.56 -5.30 23.33
N GLY A 133 7.37 -4.05 22.91
CA GLY A 133 8.50 -3.23 22.47
C GLY A 133 8.10 -2.10 21.54
N ILE A 134 9.08 -1.53 20.89
CA ILE A 134 8.94 -0.39 19.98
C ILE A 134 9.23 -0.84 18.56
N ASN A 135 8.28 -0.59 17.65
CA ASN A 135 8.47 -0.71 16.21
C ASN A 135 8.53 0.67 15.57
N ALA A 136 9.40 0.84 14.59
CA ALA A 136 9.35 1.95 13.66
C ALA A 136 8.87 1.44 12.30
N PHE A 137 8.15 2.29 11.58
CA PHE A 137 7.77 2.03 10.19
C PHE A 137 7.96 3.26 9.33
N VAL A 138 8.22 3.04 8.06
CA VAL A 138 8.21 4.07 7.03
C VAL A 138 7.53 3.51 5.77
N SER A 139 6.74 4.35 5.14
CA SER A 139 6.08 4.08 3.86
C SER A 139 6.33 5.26 2.94
N THR A 140 6.74 5.01 1.72
CA THR A 140 6.87 6.06 0.71
C THR A 140 6.32 5.56 -0.61
N SER A 141 5.81 6.49 -1.41
CA SER A 141 5.28 6.18 -2.74
C SER A 141 5.48 7.36 -3.68
N TRP A 142 5.53 7.04 -4.95
CA TRP A 142 5.67 8.01 -6.02
C TRP A 142 4.84 7.60 -7.23
N THR A 143 4.24 8.60 -7.88
CA THR A 143 3.47 8.46 -9.13
C THR A 143 3.73 9.66 -10.03
N PRO A 144 3.67 9.51 -11.37
CA PRO A 144 3.77 10.65 -12.28
C PRO A 144 2.70 11.70 -12.04
N SER A 145 3.08 12.97 -12.19
CA SER A 145 2.20 14.12 -11.96
C SER A 145 1.08 14.28 -13.00
N ASN A 146 1.27 13.72 -14.17
CA ASN A 146 0.29 13.81 -15.26
C ASN A 146 -0.94 12.91 -15.05
N THR A 147 -0.85 11.87 -14.23
CA THR A 147 -1.94 10.89 -14.06
C THR A 147 -2.58 10.90 -12.68
N ASN A 148 -1.95 11.54 -11.69
CA ASN A 148 -2.41 11.52 -10.31
C ASN A 148 -2.33 12.89 -9.66
N LEU A 149 -3.33 13.18 -8.82
CA LEU A 149 -3.38 14.39 -7.99
C LEU A 149 -2.24 14.41 -6.96
N MET A 150 -1.94 13.26 -6.37
CA MET A 150 -0.82 13.08 -5.43
C MET A 150 0.37 12.48 -6.15
N THR A 151 1.51 13.15 -6.15
CA THR A 151 2.72 12.72 -6.87
C THR A 151 3.71 11.98 -6.00
N ALA A 152 3.75 12.29 -4.73
CA ALA A 152 4.61 11.60 -3.77
C ALA A 152 3.99 11.61 -2.38
N SER A 153 4.29 10.59 -1.59
CA SER A 153 3.99 10.60 -0.15
C SER A 153 5.08 9.92 0.65
N ILE A 154 5.22 10.37 1.90
CA ILE A 154 6.02 9.70 2.91
C ILE A 154 5.25 9.70 4.21
N THR A 155 5.19 8.53 4.85
CA THR A 155 4.57 8.34 6.15
C THR A 155 5.53 7.55 7.02
N GLY A 156 5.71 7.95 8.27
CA GLY A 156 6.54 7.22 9.21
C GLY A 156 6.04 7.38 10.63
N GLY A 157 6.42 6.46 11.50
CA GLY A 157 5.98 6.51 12.87
C GLY A 157 6.58 5.44 13.75
N LEU A 158 6.17 5.48 15.02
CA LEU A 158 6.52 4.54 16.05
C LEU A 158 5.26 3.89 16.62
N THR A 159 5.34 2.61 16.90
CA THR A 159 4.30 1.85 17.59
C THR A 159 4.90 1.21 18.84
N PHE A 160 4.32 1.49 19.97
CA PHE A 160 4.65 0.91 21.28
C PHE A 160 3.65 -0.22 21.54
N ILE A 161 4.11 -1.45 21.61
CA ILE A 161 3.30 -2.63 21.86
C ILE A 161 3.53 -3.07 23.30
N GLY A 162 2.47 -3.25 24.07
CA GLY A 162 2.53 -3.66 25.47
C GLY A 162 3.38 -2.75 26.35
N PRO A 163 3.22 -1.40 26.32
CA PRO A 163 4.08 -0.50 27.09
C PRO A 163 3.92 -0.66 28.61
N TRP A 164 2.78 -1.19 29.05
CA TRP A 164 2.48 -1.43 30.47
C TRP A 164 2.39 -2.93 30.77
N GLU A 165 3.03 -3.38 31.82
CA GLU A 165 3.00 -4.80 32.25
C GLU A 165 1.57 -5.27 32.60
N VAL A 166 0.80 -4.40 33.23
CA VAL A 166 -0.58 -4.71 33.63
C VAL A 166 -1.54 -4.84 32.44
N ARG A 167 -1.14 -4.29 31.27
CA ARG A 167 -1.94 -4.28 30.04
C ARG A 167 -1.05 -4.61 28.83
N PRO A 168 -0.56 -5.83 28.73
CA PRO A 168 0.44 -6.22 27.73
C PRO A 168 -0.11 -6.21 26.27
N ASN A 169 -1.42 -6.21 26.11
CA ASN A 169 -2.07 -6.20 24.79
C ASN A 169 -2.41 -4.79 24.29
N ASP A 170 -2.17 -3.76 25.09
CA ASP A 170 -2.40 -2.39 24.64
C ASP A 170 -1.30 -1.96 23.66
N SER A 171 -1.66 -1.07 22.75
CA SER A 171 -0.71 -0.43 21.85
C SER A 171 -0.96 1.07 21.76
N LEU A 172 0.13 1.82 21.59
CA LEU A 172 0.11 3.25 21.34
C LEU A 172 0.94 3.53 20.09
N GLY A 173 0.44 4.34 19.17
CA GLY A 173 1.15 4.74 17.97
C GLY A 173 1.21 6.25 17.80
N VAL A 174 2.30 6.74 17.25
CA VAL A 174 2.48 8.11 16.79
C VAL A 174 3.12 8.09 15.41
N GLY A 175 2.60 8.92 14.49
CA GLY A 175 3.12 8.98 13.14
C GLY A 175 2.87 10.34 12.50
N LEU A 176 3.63 10.59 11.45
CA LEU A 176 3.51 11.75 10.58
C LEU A 176 3.37 11.29 9.14
N SER A 177 2.56 12.01 8.38
CA SER A 177 2.39 11.81 6.95
C SER A 177 2.54 13.14 6.22
N TRP A 178 3.25 13.09 5.10
CA TRP A 178 3.39 14.19 4.17
C TRP A 178 3.05 13.71 2.76
N ALA A 179 2.39 14.55 1.99
CA ALA A 179 2.09 14.27 0.58
C ALA A 179 2.30 15.50 -0.27
N SER A 180 2.83 15.31 -1.48
CA SER A 180 2.93 16.32 -2.52
C SER A 180 1.69 16.24 -3.40
N ILE A 181 0.98 17.34 -3.50
CA ILE A 181 -0.20 17.49 -4.37
C ILE A 181 0.24 18.28 -5.58
N ASN A 182 -0.19 17.81 -6.76
CA ASN A 182 0.02 18.51 -8.01
C ASN A 182 -1.15 19.49 -8.21
N ASN A 183 -0.81 20.75 -8.40
CA ASN A 183 -1.78 21.82 -8.74
C ASN A 183 -1.93 21.91 -10.25
#